data_1fe56bdd0ba66a75962406adf508b088
#
_entry.id   1fe56bdd0ba66a75962406adf508b088
#
_cell.length_a   1.000
_cell.length_b   1.000
_cell.length_c   1.000
_cell.angle_alpha   90.00
_cell.angle_beta   90.00
_cell.angle_gamma   90.00
#
_symmetry.space_group_name_H-M   'P 1'
#
loop_
_entity.id
_entity.type
_entity.pdbx_description
1 polymer ?
#
loop_
_entity_poly.entity_id
_entity_poly.type
_entity_poly.pdbx_seq_one_letter_code
_entity_poly.pdbx_strand_id
1 'polypeptide(L)'
;MNGELEIDKLEIVPYEDKYKSDFERLNREWIEEFFKMEDEDFHTLKHPESYVIAKNGEIFFAVLGHEVIGTAAMIPTSDQVFELAKMSVRKDFQGKGVGKLLLKKCISFAKERKALEIFLLTNDVLKPALNLYLSSGFVLNDEYDDERYERGNTKMHLILS
;
A
#
# COMPACT_ATOMS: atom_id res chain seq x y z
N MET A 1 -6.77 11.74 -26.35
CA MET A 1 -5.75 12.02 -25.32
C MET A 1 -5.43 10.72 -24.61
N ASN A 2 -4.19 10.39 -24.47
CA ASN A 2 -3.81 9.16 -23.80
C ASN A 2 -3.45 9.42 -22.33
N GLY A 3 -3.39 8.34 -21.54
CA GLY A 3 -3.13 8.44 -20.11
C GLY A 3 -1.76 9.00 -19.74
N GLU A 4 -0.82 9.01 -20.68
CA GLU A 4 0.53 9.53 -20.41
C GLU A 4 0.53 11.03 -20.18
N LEU A 5 -0.32 11.77 -20.89
CA LEU A 5 -0.42 13.21 -20.73
C LEU A 5 -1.04 13.61 -19.40
N GLU A 6 -1.83 12.72 -18.81
CA GLU A 6 -2.55 12.99 -17.57
C GLU A 6 -1.76 12.61 -16.34
N ILE A 7 -0.80 11.69 -16.47
CA ILE A 7 -0.02 11.21 -15.33
C ILE A 7 0.80 12.33 -14.68
N ASP A 8 1.18 13.36 -15.43
CA ASP A 8 1.89 14.53 -14.92
C ASP A 8 1.03 15.34 -13.95
N LYS A 9 -0.27 15.12 -13.95
CA LYS A 9 -1.23 15.81 -13.07
C LYS A 9 -1.61 14.96 -11.87
N LEU A 10 -0.94 13.83 -11.68
CA LEU A 10 -1.19 12.92 -10.58
C LEU A 10 -0.77 13.57 -9.27
N GLU A 11 -1.65 13.51 -8.29
CA GLU A 11 -1.36 13.98 -6.94
C GLU A 11 -1.44 12.82 -5.96
N ILE A 12 -0.52 12.79 -5.01
CA ILE A 12 -0.57 11.84 -3.89
C ILE A 12 -1.05 12.62 -2.67
N VAL A 13 -2.21 12.24 -2.15
CA VAL A 13 -2.88 12.96 -1.06
C VAL A 13 -3.17 12.04 0.11
N PRO A 14 -3.26 12.60 1.34
CA PRO A 14 -3.55 11.79 2.52
C PRO A 14 -5.03 11.45 2.62
N TYR A 15 -5.37 10.62 3.60
CA TYR A 15 -6.73 10.15 3.84
C TYR A 15 -7.70 11.30 4.10
N GLU A 16 -8.85 11.20 3.45
CA GLU A 16 -10.06 11.96 3.78
C GLU A 16 -11.24 10.99 3.66
N ASP A 17 -12.31 11.24 4.41
CA ASP A 17 -13.49 10.35 4.43
C ASP A 17 -14.06 10.11 3.03
N LYS A 18 -13.96 11.08 2.14
CA LYS A 18 -14.46 10.92 0.76
C LYS A 18 -13.75 9.84 -0.02
N TYR A 19 -12.56 9.39 0.41
CA TYR A 19 -11.78 8.34 -0.25
C TYR A 19 -11.98 6.95 0.36
N LYS A 20 -12.79 6.85 1.41
CA LYS A 20 -13.00 5.58 2.11
C LYS A 20 -13.47 4.45 1.20
N SER A 21 -14.45 4.72 0.35
CA SER A 21 -14.95 3.71 -0.59
C SER A 21 -13.93 3.34 -1.66
N ASP A 22 -13.08 4.29 -2.06
CA ASP A 22 -12.01 4.03 -3.03
C ASP A 22 -10.95 3.09 -2.45
N PHE A 23 -10.64 3.24 -1.17
CA PHE A 23 -9.69 2.37 -0.47
C PHE A 23 -10.16 0.90 -0.52
N GLU A 24 -11.41 0.67 -0.22
CA GLU A 24 -12.00 -0.67 -0.27
C GLU A 24 -12.07 -1.18 -1.71
N ARG A 25 -12.60 -0.40 -2.63
CA ARG A 25 -12.78 -0.79 -4.03
C ARG A 25 -11.46 -1.21 -4.69
N LEU A 26 -10.44 -0.38 -4.56
CA LEU A 26 -9.15 -0.65 -5.17
C LEU A 26 -8.50 -1.93 -4.64
N ASN A 27 -8.60 -2.16 -3.34
CA ASN A 27 -8.00 -3.35 -2.74
C ASN A 27 -8.80 -4.61 -3.02
N ARG A 28 -10.12 -4.54 -3.01
CA ARG A 28 -10.95 -5.69 -3.36
C ARG A 28 -10.72 -6.14 -4.80
N GLU A 29 -10.47 -5.20 -5.71
CA GLU A 29 -10.23 -5.51 -7.12
C GLU A 29 -9.10 -6.54 -7.30
N TRP A 30 -7.92 -6.29 -6.69
CA TRP A 30 -6.82 -7.23 -6.84
C TRP A 30 -6.93 -8.45 -5.92
N ILE A 31 -7.47 -8.27 -4.70
CA ILE A 31 -7.61 -9.39 -3.77
C ILE A 31 -8.55 -10.44 -4.36
N GLU A 32 -9.69 -10.01 -4.89
CA GLU A 32 -10.68 -10.92 -5.46
C GLU A 32 -10.26 -11.51 -6.81
N GLU A 33 -9.33 -10.86 -7.51
CA GLU A 33 -8.77 -11.40 -8.75
C GLU A 33 -7.81 -12.57 -8.47
N PHE A 34 -6.94 -12.46 -7.47
CA PHE A 34 -5.89 -13.43 -7.21
C PHE A 34 -6.15 -14.34 -6.03
N PHE A 35 -7.02 -13.94 -5.12
CA PHE A 35 -7.25 -14.60 -3.84
C PHE A 35 -8.71 -14.48 -3.45
N LYS A 36 -9.00 -14.61 -2.16
CA LYS A 36 -10.31 -14.32 -1.59
C LYS A 36 -10.16 -13.30 -0.46
N MET A 37 -11.22 -12.57 -0.18
CA MET A 37 -11.25 -11.65 0.96
C MET A 37 -11.22 -12.43 2.26
N GLU A 38 -10.39 -11.99 3.19
CA GLU A 38 -10.24 -12.58 4.52
C GLU A 38 -10.71 -11.60 5.59
N ASP A 39 -10.92 -12.06 6.81
CA ASP A 39 -11.45 -11.23 7.90
C ASP A 39 -10.61 -9.97 8.14
N GLU A 40 -9.28 -10.10 8.13
CA GLU A 40 -8.39 -8.96 8.30
C GLU A 40 -8.58 -7.90 7.20
N ASP A 41 -8.86 -8.34 5.97
CA ASP A 41 -9.15 -7.42 4.88
C ASP A 41 -10.42 -6.62 5.18
N PHE A 42 -11.48 -7.31 5.61
CA PHE A 42 -12.74 -6.64 5.91
C PHE A 42 -12.57 -5.63 7.05
N HIS A 43 -11.84 -5.99 8.10
CA HIS A 43 -11.60 -5.09 9.22
C HIS A 43 -10.94 -3.79 8.75
N THR A 44 -9.84 -3.89 8.04
CA THR A 44 -9.07 -2.72 7.61
C THR A 44 -9.79 -1.90 6.53
N LEU A 45 -10.37 -2.59 5.54
CA LEU A 45 -11.01 -1.91 4.41
C LEU A 45 -12.35 -1.27 4.78
N LYS A 46 -13.07 -1.85 5.73
CA LYS A 46 -14.36 -1.29 6.19
C LYS A 46 -14.18 -0.21 7.26
N HIS A 47 -13.08 -0.27 8.01
CA HIS A 47 -12.85 0.61 9.16
C HIS A 47 -11.44 1.22 9.12
N PRO A 48 -11.05 1.91 8.04
CA PRO A 48 -9.70 2.47 7.93
C PRO A 48 -9.40 3.50 9.02
N GLU A 49 -10.41 4.21 9.50
CA GLU A 49 -10.24 5.20 10.56
C GLU A 49 -9.75 4.53 11.85
N SER A 50 -10.34 3.40 12.21
CA SER A 50 -10.01 2.68 13.45
C SER A 50 -8.71 1.91 13.34
N TYR A 51 -8.49 1.27 12.19
CA TYR A 51 -7.36 0.34 12.02
C TYR A 51 -6.09 1.01 11.53
N VAL A 52 -6.17 2.22 10.99
CA VAL A 52 -5.00 2.94 10.46
C VAL A 52 -4.87 4.34 11.06
N ILE A 53 -5.85 5.20 10.81
CA ILE A 53 -5.75 6.62 11.14
C ILE A 53 -5.70 6.86 12.65
N ALA A 54 -6.59 6.20 13.41
CA ALA A 54 -6.63 6.33 14.88
C ALA A 54 -5.37 5.81 15.56
N LYS A 55 -4.57 5.01 14.86
CA LYS A 55 -3.29 4.48 15.37
C LYS A 55 -2.10 5.36 14.98
N ASN A 56 -2.35 6.55 14.46
CA ASN A 56 -1.34 7.47 13.94
C ASN A 56 -0.68 6.98 12.65
N GLY A 57 -1.36 6.12 11.93
CA GLY A 57 -0.98 5.74 10.58
C GLY A 57 -1.53 6.72 9.57
N GLU A 58 -1.31 6.42 8.29
CA GLU A 58 -1.82 7.24 7.20
C GLU A 58 -2.19 6.36 6.01
N ILE A 59 -3.12 6.83 5.21
CA ILE A 59 -3.46 6.18 3.95
C ILE A 59 -3.29 7.23 2.86
N PHE A 60 -2.51 6.89 1.84
CA PHE A 60 -2.28 7.78 0.70
C PHE A 60 -3.10 7.33 -0.49
N PHE A 61 -3.51 8.30 -1.28
CA PHE A 61 -4.28 8.08 -2.50
C PHE A 61 -3.62 8.78 -3.67
N ALA A 62 -3.55 8.07 -4.80
CA ALA A 62 -3.12 8.65 -6.05
C ALA A 62 -4.36 9.12 -6.79
N VAL A 63 -4.48 10.43 -6.95
CA VAL A 63 -5.65 11.07 -7.55
C VAL A 63 -5.27 11.71 -8.87
N LEU A 64 -6.00 11.34 -9.91
CA LEU A 64 -5.81 11.88 -11.25
C LEU A 64 -7.11 12.55 -11.70
N GLY A 65 -7.11 13.88 -11.70
CA GLY A 65 -8.34 14.64 -11.91
C GLY A 65 -9.31 14.38 -10.76
N HIS A 66 -10.44 13.75 -11.06
CA HIS A 66 -11.44 13.38 -10.05
C HIS A 66 -11.44 11.87 -9.73
N GLU A 67 -10.51 11.12 -10.31
CA GLU A 67 -10.47 9.67 -10.13
C GLU A 67 -9.36 9.26 -9.17
N VAL A 68 -9.70 8.38 -8.24
CA VAL A 68 -8.73 7.75 -7.36
C VAL A 68 -8.27 6.46 -8.03
N ILE A 69 -6.99 6.42 -8.40
CA ILE A 69 -6.44 5.31 -9.18
C ILE A 69 -5.44 4.45 -8.42
N GLY A 70 -5.09 4.84 -7.20
CA GLY A 70 -4.18 4.04 -6.38
C GLY A 70 -4.27 4.42 -4.93
N THR A 71 -3.76 3.55 -4.06
CA THR A 71 -3.76 3.76 -2.62
C THR A 71 -2.66 2.92 -1.95
N ALA A 72 -2.27 3.34 -0.77
CA ALA A 72 -1.36 2.57 0.09
C ALA A 72 -1.51 3.02 1.53
N ALA A 73 -1.49 2.09 2.48
CA ALA A 73 -1.62 2.37 3.89
C ALA A 73 -0.29 2.16 4.62
N MET A 74 -0.01 3.04 5.58
CA MET A 74 1.14 2.94 6.47
C MET A 74 0.62 2.82 7.90
N ILE A 75 0.87 1.68 8.53
CA ILE A 75 0.30 1.33 9.84
C ILE A 75 1.43 1.16 10.85
N PRO A 76 1.46 1.96 11.94
CA PRO A 76 2.48 1.75 12.97
C PRO A 76 2.18 0.43 13.71
N THR A 77 3.20 -0.39 13.89
CA THR A 77 3.06 -1.71 14.54
C THR A 77 3.82 -1.81 15.86
N SER A 78 4.91 -1.08 15.97
CA SER A 78 5.68 -0.95 17.20
C SER A 78 6.45 0.36 17.12
N ASP A 79 7.25 0.67 18.15
CA ASP A 79 8.05 1.88 18.15
C ASP A 79 8.96 1.89 16.91
N GLN A 80 8.82 2.94 16.10
CA GLN A 80 9.67 3.21 14.96
C GLN A 80 9.57 2.18 13.82
N VAL A 81 8.53 1.34 13.81
CA VAL A 81 8.29 0.37 12.74
C VAL A 81 6.90 0.56 12.14
N PHE A 82 6.84 0.68 10.82
CA PHE A 82 5.58 0.76 10.08
C PHE A 82 5.39 -0.47 9.19
N GLU A 83 4.15 -0.87 9.05
CA GLU A 83 3.77 -1.84 8.02
C GLU A 83 3.19 -1.10 6.82
N LEU A 84 3.74 -1.35 5.63
CA LEU A 84 3.13 -0.95 4.37
C LEU A 84 2.08 -1.99 4.01
N ALA A 85 0.83 -1.59 3.88
CA ALA A 85 -0.27 -2.52 3.65
C ALA A 85 -1.28 -1.95 2.67
N LYS A 86 -2.10 -2.82 2.10
CA LYS A 86 -3.24 -2.43 1.26
C LYS A 86 -2.84 -1.50 0.12
N MET A 87 -1.68 -1.76 -0.50
CA MET A 87 -1.23 -1.02 -1.66
C MET A 87 -1.87 -1.60 -2.91
N SER A 88 -2.47 -0.73 -3.70
CA SER A 88 -3.18 -1.13 -4.91
C SER A 88 -3.15 -0.01 -5.93
N VAL A 89 -3.00 -0.38 -7.21
CA VAL A 89 -3.13 0.54 -8.34
C VAL A 89 -4.17 -0.04 -9.28
N ARG A 90 -5.10 0.80 -9.73
CA ARG A 90 -6.15 0.39 -10.66
C ARG A 90 -5.51 -0.25 -11.91
N LYS A 91 -6.10 -1.33 -12.38
CA LYS A 91 -5.49 -2.21 -13.38
C LYS A 91 -5.04 -1.48 -14.64
N ASP A 92 -5.85 -0.56 -15.13
CA ASP A 92 -5.54 0.20 -16.35
C ASP A 92 -4.44 1.25 -16.17
N PHE A 93 -4.02 1.50 -14.93
CA PHE A 93 -2.91 2.42 -14.62
C PHE A 93 -1.66 1.72 -14.12
N GLN A 94 -1.65 0.40 -14.08
CA GLN A 94 -0.45 -0.35 -13.70
C GLN A 94 0.63 -0.22 -14.78
N GLY A 95 1.89 -0.28 -14.36
CA GLY A 95 3.02 -0.14 -15.27
C GLY A 95 3.32 1.29 -15.71
N LYS A 96 2.69 2.29 -15.10
CA LYS A 96 2.85 3.71 -15.45
C LYS A 96 3.53 4.53 -14.34
N GLY A 97 4.07 3.88 -13.33
CA GLY A 97 4.81 4.54 -12.25
C GLY A 97 3.95 5.01 -11.07
N VAL A 98 2.66 4.73 -11.05
CA VAL A 98 1.78 5.15 -9.94
C VAL A 98 2.19 4.48 -8.63
N GLY A 99 2.43 3.17 -8.67
CA GLY A 99 2.87 2.42 -7.48
C GLY A 99 4.18 2.93 -6.93
N LYS A 100 5.11 3.28 -7.81
CA LYS A 100 6.40 3.84 -7.43
C LYS A 100 6.24 5.19 -6.70
N LEU A 101 5.35 6.05 -7.18
CA LEU A 101 5.07 7.34 -6.54
C LEU A 101 4.41 7.15 -5.16
N LEU A 102 3.47 6.23 -5.06
CA LEU A 102 2.83 5.90 -3.78
C LEU A 102 3.86 5.38 -2.77
N LEU A 103 4.70 4.45 -3.21
CA LEU A 103 5.72 3.86 -2.35
C LEU A 103 6.72 4.91 -1.88
N LYS A 104 7.15 5.79 -2.78
CA LYS A 104 8.05 6.90 -2.44
C LYS A 104 7.44 7.80 -1.37
N LYS A 105 6.14 8.10 -1.49
CA LYS A 105 5.42 8.90 -0.50
C LYS A 105 5.35 8.20 0.86
N CYS A 106 5.09 6.90 0.86
CA CYS A 106 5.05 6.11 2.08
C CYS A 106 6.41 6.10 2.78
N ILE A 107 7.48 5.93 2.03
CA ILE A 107 8.85 5.95 2.59
C ILE A 107 9.16 7.32 3.18
N SER A 108 8.82 8.40 2.47
CA SER A 108 8.97 9.78 2.97
C SER A 108 8.22 9.99 4.28
N PHE A 109 6.99 9.51 4.35
CA PHE A 109 6.15 9.61 5.54
C PHE A 109 6.82 8.92 6.73
N ALA A 110 7.31 7.70 6.52
CA ALA A 110 7.99 6.94 7.57
C ALA A 110 9.24 7.66 8.07
N LYS A 111 10.02 8.23 7.15
CA LYS A 111 11.23 9.00 7.51
C LYS A 111 10.88 10.25 8.32
N GLU A 112 9.82 10.96 7.95
CA GLU A 112 9.35 12.13 8.70
C GLU A 112 8.91 11.77 10.12
N ARG A 113 8.37 10.57 10.30
CA ARG A 113 7.99 10.04 11.61
C ARG A 113 9.16 9.40 12.35
N LYS A 114 10.39 9.49 11.79
CA LYS A 114 11.63 8.95 12.38
C LYS A 114 11.56 7.44 12.60
N ALA A 115 10.86 6.75 11.70
CA ALA A 115 10.81 5.29 11.70
C ALA A 115 12.19 4.72 11.33
N LEU A 116 12.50 3.56 11.87
CA LEU A 116 13.73 2.83 11.58
C LEU A 116 13.53 1.74 10.54
N GLU A 117 12.30 1.30 10.37
CA GLU A 117 12.01 0.17 9.49
C GLU A 117 10.59 0.24 8.94
N ILE A 118 10.45 -0.21 7.69
CA ILE A 118 9.16 -0.52 7.08
C ILE A 118 9.18 -2.00 6.72
N PHE A 119 8.13 -2.74 7.05
CA PHE A 119 7.98 -4.10 6.54
C PHE A 119 6.66 -4.23 5.78
N LEU A 120 6.54 -5.29 4.98
CA LEU A 120 5.31 -5.60 4.27
C LEU A 120 5.15 -7.12 4.17
N LEU A 121 3.90 -7.53 4.02
CA LEU A 121 3.53 -8.92 3.81
C LEU A 121 2.89 -9.03 2.43
N THR A 122 3.31 -10.00 1.63
CA THR A 122 2.80 -10.17 0.28
C THR A 122 2.81 -11.64 -0.11
N ASN A 123 2.51 -11.91 -1.36
CA ASN A 123 2.60 -13.24 -1.93
C ASN A 123 3.49 -13.17 -3.17
N ASP A 124 4.37 -14.13 -3.33
CA ASP A 124 5.37 -14.13 -4.40
C ASP A 124 4.79 -14.37 -5.80
N VAL A 125 3.50 -14.70 -5.91
CA VAL A 125 2.83 -14.75 -7.22
C VAL A 125 2.59 -13.34 -7.77
N LEU A 126 2.58 -12.32 -6.91
CA LEU A 126 2.36 -10.92 -7.30
C LEU A 126 3.69 -10.31 -7.80
N LYS A 127 4.17 -10.79 -8.95
CA LYS A 127 5.50 -10.43 -9.46
C LYS A 127 5.72 -8.94 -9.69
N PRO A 128 4.77 -8.17 -10.28
CA PRO A 128 4.97 -6.73 -10.45
C PRO A 128 5.17 -6.00 -9.12
N ALA A 129 4.39 -6.34 -8.10
CA ALA A 129 4.53 -5.74 -6.77
C ALA A 129 5.89 -6.09 -6.16
N LEU A 130 6.26 -7.36 -6.23
CA LEU A 130 7.53 -7.84 -5.70
C LEU A 130 8.71 -7.10 -6.34
N ASN A 131 8.68 -6.95 -7.67
CA ASN A 131 9.72 -6.23 -8.40
C ASN A 131 9.79 -4.76 -7.99
N LEU A 132 8.65 -4.12 -7.76
CA LEU A 132 8.59 -2.74 -7.31
C LEU A 132 9.27 -2.60 -5.94
N TYR A 133 8.96 -3.48 -5.00
CA TYR A 133 9.54 -3.44 -3.66
C TYR A 133 11.05 -3.67 -3.72
N LEU A 134 11.50 -4.67 -4.47
CA LEU A 134 12.93 -4.95 -4.62
C LEU A 134 13.68 -3.76 -5.22
N SER A 135 13.12 -3.15 -6.28
CA SER A 135 13.76 -1.99 -6.92
C SER A 135 13.78 -0.76 -6.04
N SER A 136 12.95 -0.71 -5.01
CA SER A 136 12.88 0.40 -4.07
C SER A 136 13.75 0.18 -2.82
N GLY A 137 14.48 -0.91 -2.77
CA GLY A 137 15.44 -1.18 -1.70
C GLY A 137 14.95 -2.17 -0.64
N PHE A 138 13.72 -2.67 -0.75
CA PHE A 138 13.25 -3.69 0.17
C PHE A 138 13.99 -5.00 -0.09
N VAL A 139 14.25 -5.74 1.00
CA VAL A 139 14.91 -7.04 0.92
C VAL A 139 13.98 -8.10 1.51
N LEU A 140 14.15 -9.34 1.03
CA LEU A 140 13.39 -10.47 1.54
C LEU A 140 13.80 -10.78 2.97
N ASN A 141 12.81 -11.07 3.80
CA ASN A 141 13.02 -11.55 5.15
C ASN A 141 12.82 -13.08 5.12
N ASP A 142 13.82 -13.83 5.56
CA ASP A 142 13.78 -15.28 5.52
C ASP A 142 12.76 -15.90 6.47
N GLU A 143 12.34 -15.14 7.49
CA GLU A 143 11.39 -15.62 8.48
C GLU A 143 10.01 -15.03 8.23
N TYR A 144 9.12 -15.84 7.66
CA TYR A 144 7.71 -15.49 7.55
C TYR A 144 6.93 -16.27 8.61
N ASP A 145 6.41 -15.56 9.60
CA ASP A 145 5.70 -16.15 10.74
C ASP A 145 4.34 -15.48 10.99
N ASP A 146 3.86 -14.68 10.06
CA ASP A 146 2.60 -13.94 10.23
C ASP A 146 1.43 -14.76 9.71
N GLU A 147 0.49 -15.05 10.59
CA GLU A 147 -0.68 -15.89 10.29
C GLU A 147 -1.96 -15.11 10.04
N ARG A 148 -1.90 -13.77 9.97
CA ARG A 148 -3.08 -12.95 9.75
C ARG A 148 -3.77 -13.26 8.41
N TYR A 149 -3.02 -13.68 7.42
CA TYR A 149 -3.52 -13.98 6.08
C TYR A 149 -3.07 -15.35 5.62
N GLU A 150 -4.00 -16.16 5.11
CA GLU A 150 -3.67 -17.44 4.48
C GLU A 150 -2.90 -17.23 3.18
N ARG A 151 -3.19 -16.14 2.46
CA ARG A 151 -2.56 -15.84 1.17
C ARG A 151 -1.13 -15.32 1.28
N GLY A 152 -0.72 -14.85 2.45
CA GLY A 152 0.62 -14.31 2.62
C GLY A 152 1.66 -15.41 2.71
N ASN A 153 2.78 -15.24 2.02
CA ASN A 153 3.91 -16.17 2.12
C ASN A 153 5.26 -15.49 2.07
N THR A 154 5.28 -14.16 1.93
CA THR A 154 6.51 -13.40 1.73
C THR A 154 6.51 -12.15 2.61
N LYS A 155 7.58 -11.97 3.35
CA LYS A 155 7.81 -10.75 4.13
C LYS A 155 9.03 -10.02 3.57
N MET A 156 8.93 -8.73 3.45
CA MET A 156 10.03 -7.88 3.02
C MET A 156 10.20 -6.73 3.99
N HIS A 157 11.41 -6.21 4.08
CA HIS A 157 11.66 -5.05 4.94
C HIS A 157 12.62 -4.06 4.29
N LEU A 158 12.50 -2.80 4.72
CA LEU A 158 13.38 -1.71 4.33
C LEU A 158 13.87 -1.05 5.60
N ILE A 159 15.17 -1.04 5.81
CA ILE A 159 15.78 -0.35 6.94
C ILE A 159 15.99 1.12 6.55
N LEU A 160 15.49 2.02 7.40
CA LEU A 160 15.62 3.46 7.23
C LEU A 160 16.72 3.95 8.18
N SER A 161 17.66 4.67 7.67
CA SER A 161 18.78 5.14 8.50
C SER A 161 18.76 6.64 8.67
#